data_79537b73d85028d006d94de46b0dcb26
#
_entry.id   79537b73d85028d006d94de46b0dcb26
#
_cell.length_a   1.000
_cell.length_b   1.000
_cell.length_c   1.000
_cell.angle_alpha   90.00
_cell.angle_beta   90.00
_cell.angle_gamma   90.00
#
_symmetry.space_group_name_H-M   'P 1'
#
loop_
_entity.id
_entity.type
_entity.pdbx_description
1 polymer ?
#
loop_
_entity_poly.entity_id
_entity_poly.type
_entity_poly.pdbx_seq_one_letter_code
_entity_poly.pdbx_strand_id
1 'polypeptide(L)'
;VSEQPVAEQHTYRVIVRGTWDGLTEDARARLLAEADEHGMASMRFTEEGSLSYEPAPLKHFSMRYVVVSDAADGEEMAGVIAQDRAEGALRGLGYGFRDLRCTVTDLDTMKINRKSRTRR
;
A
#
# COMPACT_ATOMS: atom_id res chain seq x y z
N VAL A 1 -26.98 -17.27 26.08
CA VAL A 1 -25.76 -17.26 25.29
C VAL A 1 -25.60 -15.93 24.62
N SER A 2 -24.66 -15.21 25.07
CA SER A 2 -24.38 -13.95 24.40
C SER A 2 -23.51 -14.24 23.18
N GLU A 3 -24.10 -14.12 22.04
CA GLU A 3 -23.32 -14.15 20.83
C GLU A 3 -22.70 -12.78 20.64
N GLN A 4 -21.39 -12.76 20.58
CA GLN A 4 -20.72 -11.53 20.21
C GLN A 4 -20.90 -11.33 18.73
N PRO A 5 -21.32 -10.15 18.28
CA PRO A 5 -21.42 -9.90 16.86
C PRO A 5 -20.05 -10.05 16.23
N VAL A 6 -20.00 -10.72 15.09
CA VAL A 6 -18.78 -10.80 14.31
C VAL A 6 -18.40 -9.38 13.91
N ALA A 7 -17.16 -8.99 14.17
CA ALA A 7 -16.70 -7.67 13.78
C ALA A 7 -16.84 -7.50 12.26
N GLU A 8 -17.46 -6.42 11.86
CA GLU A 8 -17.57 -6.09 10.45
C GLU A 8 -16.19 -5.75 9.92
N GLN A 9 -15.81 -6.39 8.84
CA GLN A 9 -14.54 -6.14 8.20
C GLN A 9 -14.72 -5.42 6.87
N HIS A 10 -13.84 -4.47 6.62
CA HIS A 10 -13.78 -3.78 5.35
C HIS A 10 -12.49 -4.11 4.62
N THR A 11 -12.54 -3.98 3.31
CA THR A 11 -11.38 -4.12 2.45
C THR A 11 -10.90 -2.73 2.04
N TYR A 12 -9.64 -2.49 2.25
CA TYR A 12 -9.02 -1.20 1.95
C TYR A 12 -7.95 -1.36 0.89
N ARG A 13 -7.84 -0.37 0.03
CA ARG A 13 -6.67 -0.22 -0.84
C ARG A 13 -5.81 0.89 -0.26
N VAL A 14 -4.54 0.60 -0.07
CA VAL A 14 -3.61 1.56 0.51
C VAL A 14 -2.44 1.75 -0.43
N ILE A 15 -2.14 3.00 -0.73
CA ILE A 15 -0.93 3.35 -1.47
C ILE A 15 0.03 3.98 -0.49
N VAL A 16 1.17 3.33 -0.28
CA VAL A 16 2.25 3.86 0.55
C VAL A 16 3.26 4.49 -0.39
N ARG A 17 3.46 5.79 -0.27
CA ARG A 17 4.43 6.53 -1.08
C ARG A 17 5.60 6.95 -0.22
N GLY A 18 6.77 6.98 -0.83
CA GLY A 18 7.97 7.41 -0.13
C GLY A 18 9.04 7.88 -1.09
N THR A 19 10.17 8.23 -0.52
CA THR A 19 11.33 8.70 -1.25
C THR A 19 12.51 7.79 -0.91
N TRP A 20 13.26 7.38 -1.92
CA TRP A 20 14.49 6.63 -1.69
C TRP A 20 15.49 7.51 -0.96
N ASP A 21 16.17 6.94 0.02
CA ASP A 21 17.14 7.68 0.83
C ASP A 21 18.26 6.75 1.28
N GLY A 22 19.51 7.20 1.07
CA GLY A 22 20.65 6.43 1.50
C GLY A 22 20.81 5.08 0.81
N LEU A 23 20.43 4.99 -0.45
CA LEU A 23 20.62 3.75 -1.22
C LEU A 23 22.11 3.46 -1.41
N THR A 24 22.51 2.21 -1.11
CA THR A 24 23.85 1.74 -1.44
C THR A 24 23.99 1.59 -2.96
N GLU A 25 25.21 1.47 -3.44
CA GLU A 25 25.45 1.22 -4.87
C GLU A 25 24.78 -0.08 -5.33
N ASP A 26 24.86 -1.12 -4.50
CA ASP A 26 24.23 -2.41 -4.82
C ASP A 26 22.73 -2.30 -4.86
N ALA A 27 22.12 -1.59 -3.92
CA ALA A 27 20.67 -1.38 -3.89
C ALA A 27 20.21 -0.60 -5.12
N ARG A 28 20.93 0.47 -5.46
CA ARG A 28 20.63 1.28 -6.64
C ARG A 28 20.74 0.45 -7.93
N ALA A 29 21.80 -0.33 -8.05
CA ALA A 29 22.01 -1.18 -9.22
C ALA A 29 20.89 -2.21 -9.37
N ARG A 30 20.46 -2.78 -8.26
CA ARG A 30 19.35 -3.76 -8.26
C ARG A 30 18.03 -3.11 -8.68
N LEU A 31 17.73 -1.94 -8.13
CA LEU A 31 16.51 -1.21 -8.51
C LEU A 31 16.51 -0.86 -9.99
N LEU A 32 17.64 -0.43 -10.53
CA LEU A 32 17.75 -0.12 -11.95
C LEU A 32 17.61 -1.36 -12.83
N ALA A 33 18.18 -2.49 -12.39
CA ALA A 33 18.09 -3.75 -13.13
C ALA A 33 16.67 -4.30 -13.17
N GLU A 34 15.88 -4.07 -12.10
CA GLU A 34 14.53 -4.58 -11.97
C GLU A 34 13.45 -3.56 -12.34
N ALA A 35 13.85 -2.40 -12.87
CA ALA A 35 12.92 -1.31 -13.13
C ALA A 35 11.74 -1.70 -14.03
N ASP A 36 11.98 -2.52 -15.04
CA ASP A 36 10.91 -2.96 -15.95
C ASP A 36 9.85 -3.80 -15.25
N GLU A 37 10.23 -4.52 -14.21
CA GLU A 37 9.31 -5.35 -13.43
C GLU A 37 8.44 -4.51 -12.50
N HIS A 38 8.83 -3.28 -12.24
CA HIS A 38 8.17 -2.40 -11.29
C HIS A 38 7.63 -1.11 -11.90
N GLY A 39 7.36 -1.13 -13.20
CA GLY A 39 6.78 0.00 -13.90
C GLY A 39 5.26 0.04 -13.75
N MET A 40 4.65 1.02 -14.39
CA MET A 40 3.19 1.23 -14.32
C MET A 40 2.39 0.02 -14.77
N ALA A 41 2.87 -0.70 -15.77
CA ALA A 41 2.18 -1.88 -16.30
C ALA A 41 2.08 -3.02 -15.29
N SER A 42 2.94 -3.03 -14.28
CA SER A 42 2.98 -4.06 -13.23
C SER A 42 2.30 -3.64 -11.94
N MET A 43 1.74 -2.44 -11.89
CA MET A 43 1.07 -1.93 -10.69
C MET A 43 -0.20 -2.70 -10.41
N ARG A 44 -0.33 -3.17 -9.18
CA ARG A 44 -1.55 -3.83 -8.71
C ARG A 44 -1.62 -3.77 -7.20
N PHE A 45 -2.83 -3.94 -6.65
CA PHE A 45 -3.00 -4.00 -5.20
C PHE A 45 -2.95 -5.45 -4.75
N THR A 46 -2.06 -5.77 -3.82
CA THR A 46 -1.89 -7.11 -3.28
C THR A 46 -1.70 -7.06 -1.77
N GLU A 47 -1.86 -8.21 -1.10
CA GLU A 47 -1.64 -8.29 0.34
C GLU A 47 -0.16 -8.09 0.68
N GLU A 48 0.73 -8.58 -0.15
CA GLU A 48 2.18 -8.48 0.04
C GLU A 48 2.73 -7.11 -0.33
N GLY A 49 2.01 -6.39 -1.14
CA GLY A 49 2.44 -5.09 -1.65
C GLY A 49 3.11 -5.19 -3.02
N SER A 50 2.73 -4.29 -3.89
CA SER A 50 3.31 -4.19 -5.23
C SER A 50 4.12 -2.91 -5.33
N LEU A 51 5.43 -3.05 -5.49
CA LEU A 51 6.36 -1.92 -5.59
C LEU A 51 6.42 -1.37 -7.01
N SER A 52 6.36 -0.05 -7.12
CA SER A 52 6.48 0.66 -8.39
C SER A 52 7.36 1.89 -8.22
N TYR A 53 8.20 2.15 -9.21
CA TYR A 53 9.05 3.34 -9.20
C TYR A 53 9.53 3.67 -10.60
N GLU A 54 9.99 4.91 -10.78
CA GLU A 54 10.60 5.37 -12.02
C GLU A 54 12.12 5.23 -11.88
N PRO A 55 12.82 4.73 -12.91
CA PRO A 55 14.28 4.57 -12.83
C PRO A 55 15.06 5.87 -13.03
N ALA A 56 14.46 6.87 -13.65
CA ALA A 56 15.17 8.11 -13.98
C ALA A 56 14.26 9.33 -13.79
N PRO A 57 14.40 10.07 -12.69
CA PRO A 57 15.33 9.83 -11.59
C PRO A 57 14.83 8.75 -10.64
N LEU A 58 15.74 8.05 -10.01
CA LEU A 58 15.41 7.05 -8.99
C LEU A 58 15.20 7.79 -7.67
N LYS A 59 14.02 8.35 -7.50
CA LYS A 59 13.72 9.24 -6.37
C LYS A 59 12.52 8.82 -5.54
N HIS A 60 11.38 8.59 -6.16
CA HIS A 60 10.14 8.23 -5.48
C HIS A 60 9.71 6.82 -5.78
N PHE A 61 8.95 6.25 -4.86
CA PHE A 61 8.37 4.93 -5.06
C PHE A 61 6.97 4.89 -4.47
N SER A 62 6.21 3.89 -4.88
CA SER A 62 4.93 3.58 -4.25
C SER A 62 4.79 2.08 -4.08
N MET A 63 4.07 1.68 -3.01
CA MET A 63 3.69 0.30 -2.77
C MET A 63 2.19 0.24 -2.59
N ARG A 64 1.55 -0.70 -3.27
CA ARG A 64 0.09 -0.84 -3.24
C ARG A 64 -0.31 -2.09 -2.50
N TYR A 65 -1.17 -1.89 -1.50
CA TYR A 65 -1.61 -2.96 -0.60
C TYR A 65 -3.13 -3.12 -0.61
N VAL A 66 -3.56 -4.36 -0.45
CA VAL A 66 -4.93 -4.67 -0.04
C VAL A 66 -4.86 -5.04 1.43
N VAL A 67 -5.66 -4.37 2.25
CA VAL A 67 -5.72 -4.63 3.68
C VAL A 67 -7.15 -4.91 4.07
N VAL A 68 -7.38 -6.02 4.77
CA VAL A 68 -8.68 -6.34 5.36
C VAL A 68 -8.54 -6.09 6.86
N SER A 69 -9.42 -5.27 7.41
CA SER A 69 -9.35 -4.87 8.80
C SER A 69 -10.75 -4.56 9.33
N ASP A 70 -10.90 -4.54 10.65
CA ASP A 70 -12.17 -4.23 11.28
C ASP A 70 -12.61 -2.80 10.90
N ALA A 71 -13.88 -2.68 10.52
CA ALA A 71 -14.44 -1.38 10.16
C ALA A 71 -14.34 -0.37 11.30
N ALA A 72 -14.43 -0.86 12.55
CA ALA A 72 -14.32 -0.01 13.74
C ALA A 72 -12.96 0.68 13.86
N ASP A 73 -11.90 0.05 13.33
CA ASP A 73 -10.55 0.61 13.36
C ASP A 73 -10.33 1.62 12.23
N GLY A 74 -11.16 1.57 11.21
CA GLY A 74 -11.21 2.55 10.15
C GLY A 74 -9.99 2.59 9.23
N GLU A 75 -9.96 3.65 8.43
CA GLU A 75 -8.90 3.88 7.46
C GLU A 75 -7.54 4.07 8.11
N GLU A 76 -7.53 4.65 9.30
CA GLU A 76 -6.30 4.90 10.03
C GLU A 76 -5.52 3.60 10.30
N MET A 77 -6.21 2.58 10.79
CA MET A 77 -5.56 1.29 11.07
C MET A 77 -5.10 0.62 9.78
N ALA A 78 -5.88 0.70 8.71
CA ALA A 78 -5.48 0.15 7.42
C ALA A 78 -4.17 0.78 6.93
N GLY A 79 -4.05 2.09 7.09
CA GLY A 79 -2.82 2.82 6.75
C GLY A 79 -1.63 2.37 7.59
N VAL A 80 -1.83 2.20 8.89
CA VAL A 80 -0.77 1.73 9.79
C VAL A 80 -0.29 0.34 9.40
N ILE A 81 -1.21 -0.57 9.12
CA ILE A 81 -0.87 -1.94 8.72
C ILE A 81 -0.06 -1.94 7.42
N ALA A 82 -0.51 -1.21 6.41
CA ALA A 82 0.17 -1.15 5.13
C ALA A 82 1.55 -0.51 5.25
N GLN A 83 1.65 0.58 5.99
CA GLN A 83 2.93 1.25 6.19
C GLN A 83 3.92 0.36 6.93
N ASP A 84 3.47 -0.35 7.93
CA ASP A 84 4.31 -1.29 8.68
C ASP A 84 4.84 -2.40 7.78
N ARG A 85 3.99 -2.96 6.92
CA ARG A 85 4.38 -3.96 5.93
C ARG A 85 5.40 -3.40 4.94
N ALA A 86 5.17 -2.19 4.47
CA ALA A 86 6.07 -1.53 3.52
C ALA A 86 7.45 -1.30 4.13
N GLU A 87 7.50 -0.81 5.36
CA GLU A 87 8.77 -0.62 6.07
C GLU A 87 9.53 -1.93 6.23
N GLY A 88 8.84 -2.98 6.65
CA GLY A 88 9.44 -4.30 6.81
C GLY A 88 9.99 -4.85 5.50
N ALA A 89 9.24 -4.72 4.42
CA ALA A 89 9.64 -5.20 3.11
C ALA A 89 10.88 -4.44 2.60
N LEU A 90 10.88 -3.12 2.70
CA LEU A 90 11.99 -2.30 2.23
C LEU A 90 13.27 -2.53 3.03
N ARG A 91 13.14 -2.65 4.35
CA ARG A 91 14.28 -2.97 5.22
C ARG A 91 14.82 -4.36 4.92
N GLY A 92 13.93 -5.31 4.69
CA GLY A 92 14.35 -6.67 4.32
C GLY A 92 15.13 -6.74 3.02
N LEU A 93 14.83 -5.85 2.08
CA LEU A 93 15.53 -5.75 0.81
C LEU A 93 16.82 -4.91 0.91
N GLY A 94 16.99 -4.19 2.02
CA GLY A 94 18.14 -3.32 2.20
C GLY A 94 18.01 -1.97 1.48
N TYR A 95 16.78 -1.52 1.23
CA TYR A 95 16.53 -0.25 0.57
C TYR A 95 16.22 0.85 1.58
N GLY A 96 16.99 1.90 1.59
CA GLY A 96 16.76 3.05 2.44
C GLY A 96 15.64 3.95 1.91
N PHE A 97 14.86 4.50 2.82
CA PHE A 97 13.71 5.33 2.46
C PHE A 97 13.43 6.39 3.52
N ARG A 98 12.62 7.37 3.13
CA ARG A 98 12.13 8.41 4.04
C ARG A 98 10.77 8.92 3.56
N ASP A 99 10.12 9.72 4.41
CA ASP A 99 8.88 10.43 4.07
C ASP A 99 7.75 9.52 3.61
N LEU A 100 7.55 8.40 4.31
CA LEU A 100 6.44 7.50 4.00
C LEU A 100 5.11 8.16 4.34
N ARG A 101 4.15 8.01 3.44
CA ARG A 101 2.79 8.50 3.64
C ARG A 101 1.81 7.57 2.93
N CYS A 102 0.61 7.51 3.48
CA CYS A 102 -0.42 6.59 2.99
C CYS A 102 -1.63 7.32 2.45
N THR A 103 -2.20 6.79 1.39
CA THR A 103 -3.53 7.16 0.91
C THR A 103 -4.39 5.91 1.01
N VAL A 104 -5.49 5.99 1.73
CA VAL A 104 -6.35 4.84 2.02
C VAL A 104 -7.71 5.03 1.35
N THR A 105 -8.21 3.97 0.71
CA THR A 105 -9.54 3.94 0.13
C THR A 105 -10.31 2.76 0.71
N ASP A 106 -11.45 3.04 1.33
CA ASP A 106 -12.35 2.02 1.85
C ASP A 106 -13.28 1.56 0.72
N LEU A 107 -13.07 0.35 0.24
CA LEU A 107 -13.83 -0.17 -0.90
C LEU A 107 -15.29 -0.44 -0.54
N ASP A 108 -15.56 -0.79 0.71
CA ASP A 108 -16.92 -1.10 1.14
C ASP A 108 -17.76 0.16 1.26
N THR A 109 -17.18 1.24 1.74
CA THR A 109 -17.85 2.53 1.78
C THR A 109 -18.16 3.04 0.38
N MET A 110 -17.23 2.86 -0.57
CA MET A 110 -17.46 3.21 -1.97
C MET A 110 -18.64 2.45 -2.57
N LYS A 111 -18.77 1.15 -2.27
CA LYS A 111 -19.90 0.33 -2.74
C LYS A 111 -21.22 0.83 -2.20
N ILE A 112 -21.28 1.19 -0.94
CA ILE A 112 -22.48 1.74 -0.31
C ILE A 112 -22.88 3.05 -1.00
N ASN A 113 -21.94 3.93 -1.24
CA ASN A 113 -22.20 5.20 -1.89
C ASN A 113 -22.70 5.01 -3.33
N ARG A 114 -22.16 4.03 -4.05
CA ARG A 114 -22.63 3.70 -5.39
C ARG A 114 -24.08 3.25 -5.41
N LYS A 115 -24.44 2.38 -4.48
CA LYS A 115 -25.82 1.91 -4.36
C LYS A 115 -26.78 3.05 -4.06
N SER A 116 -26.41 3.98 -3.20
CA SER A 116 -27.20 5.16 -2.90
C SER A 116 -27.46 6.01 -4.13
N ARG A 117 -26.48 6.16 -4.98
CA ARG A 117 -26.62 6.94 -6.23
C ARG A 117 -27.57 6.30 -7.24
N THR A 118 -27.58 4.99 -7.31
CA THR A 118 -28.39 4.28 -8.30
C THR A 118 -29.84 4.13 -7.89
N ARG A 119 -30.19 4.48 -6.67
CA ARG A 119 -31.55 4.36 -6.16
C ARG A 119 -32.50 5.48 -6.54
N ARG A 120 -32.08 6.44 -7.24
CA ARG A 120 -32.96 7.55 -7.64
C ARG A 120 -34.04 7.12 -8.60
#